data_83427719dfd158bb37c129d667ad336c
#
_entry.id   83427719dfd158bb37c129d667ad336c
#
_cell.length_a   1.000
_cell.length_b   1.000
_cell.length_c   1.000
_cell.angle_alpha   90.00
_cell.angle_beta   90.00
_cell.angle_gamma   90.00
#
_symmetry.space_group_name_H-M   'P 1'
#
loop_
_entity.id
_entity.type
_entity.pdbx_description
1 polymer ?
#
loop_
_entity_poly.entity_id
_entity_poly.type
_entity_poly.pdbx_seq_one_letter_code
_entity_poly.pdbx_strand_id
1 'polypeptide(L)'
;MADLPANSAPYDMRCPIARTLDIIGERWTILLLRDLVVGGPRKFQDFERSLAMISPNTLSARLKRLEEAGIVERRFYEQHPPRAEYLLTKKGEELRPVLRALYDWGQHHTRYRGSNK
;
A
#
# COMPACT_ATOMS: atom_id res chain seq x y z
N MET A 1 1.90 -22.00 -22.39
CA MET A 1 1.66 -20.84 -21.58
C MET A 1 1.40 -19.63 -22.45
N ALA A 2 0.43 -18.84 -22.08
CA ALA A 2 0.17 -17.63 -22.84
C ALA A 2 1.36 -16.69 -22.78
N ASP A 3 1.62 -16.02 -23.88
CA ASP A 3 2.68 -15.04 -23.91
C ASP A 3 2.34 -13.87 -23.02
N LEU A 4 3.33 -13.39 -22.31
CA LEU A 4 3.16 -12.19 -21.51
C LEU A 4 3.28 -10.97 -22.40
N PRO A 5 2.49 -9.93 -22.15
CA PRO A 5 2.68 -8.68 -22.87
C PRO A 5 4.08 -8.14 -22.68
N ALA A 6 4.55 -7.38 -23.64
CA ALA A 6 5.91 -6.85 -23.59
C ALA A 6 6.16 -6.01 -22.34
N ASN A 7 5.12 -5.40 -21.79
CA ASN A 7 5.24 -4.53 -20.62
C ASN A 7 4.83 -5.22 -19.33
N SER A 8 4.70 -6.54 -19.33
CA SER A 8 4.27 -7.25 -18.14
C SER A 8 5.46 -7.48 -17.21
N ALA A 9 5.14 -7.93 -16.00
CA ALA A 9 6.15 -8.25 -15.01
C ALA A 9 7.02 -9.41 -15.52
N PRO A 10 8.27 -9.50 -15.05
CA PRO A 10 9.21 -10.53 -15.50
C PRO A 10 8.94 -11.90 -14.90
N TYR A 11 7.77 -12.14 -14.37
CA TYR A 11 7.43 -13.41 -13.75
C TYR A 11 6.07 -13.87 -14.26
N ASP A 12 5.80 -15.15 -14.06
CA ASP A 12 4.61 -15.80 -14.59
C ASP A 12 3.37 -15.30 -13.85
N MET A 13 2.52 -14.58 -14.54
CA MET A 13 1.31 -14.00 -13.96
C MET A 13 0.17 -15.00 -13.78
N ARG A 14 0.39 -16.26 -14.10
CA ARG A 14 -0.60 -17.30 -13.74
C ARG A 14 -0.59 -17.55 -12.23
N CYS A 15 0.50 -17.22 -11.57
CA CYS A 15 0.60 -17.39 -10.12
C CYS A 15 -0.13 -16.26 -9.41
N PRO A 16 -1.11 -16.58 -8.53
CA PRO A 16 -1.82 -15.53 -7.76
C PRO A 16 -0.89 -14.69 -6.90
N ILE A 17 0.17 -15.29 -6.37
CA ILE A 17 1.13 -14.53 -5.56
C ILE A 17 1.82 -13.49 -6.43
N ALA A 18 2.23 -13.87 -7.66
CA ALA A 18 2.86 -12.93 -8.57
C ALA A 18 1.92 -11.78 -8.91
N ARG A 19 0.64 -12.09 -9.17
CA ARG A 19 -0.33 -11.05 -9.46
C ARG A 19 -0.54 -10.11 -8.28
N THR A 20 -0.55 -10.64 -7.07
CA THR A 20 -0.68 -9.82 -5.88
C THR A 20 0.52 -8.90 -5.74
N LEU A 21 1.72 -9.45 -5.90
CA LEU A 21 2.94 -8.65 -5.79
C LEU A 21 3.03 -7.59 -6.86
N ASP A 22 2.43 -7.82 -8.03
CA ASP A 22 2.42 -6.82 -9.08
C ASP A 22 1.65 -5.57 -8.63
N ILE A 23 0.70 -5.73 -7.74
CA ILE A 23 -0.10 -4.62 -7.25
C ILE A 23 0.49 -4.02 -5.97
N ILE A 24 0.86 -4.85 -5.02
CA ILE A 24 1.25 -4.37 -3.69
C ILE A 24 2.70 -4.68 -3.32
N GLY A 25 3.50 -5.19 -4.23
CA GLY A 25 4.82 -5.71 -3.88
C GLY A 25 5.89 -4.66 -3.67
N GLU A 26 5.59 -3.41 -3.86
CA GLU A 26 6.55 -2.34 -3.68
C GLU A 26 6.54 -1.89 -2.22
N ARG A 27 7.72 -1.59 -1.67
CA ARG A 27 7.89 -1.31 -0.25
C ARG A 27 6.95 -0.23 0.27
N TRP A 28 6.90 0.89 -0.42
CA TRP A 28 6.08 2.01 0.06
C TRP A 28 4.60 1.67 0.03
N THR A 29 4.18 0.88 -0.97
CA THR A 29 2.78 0.46 -1.08
C THR A 29 2.37 -0.36 0.14
N ILE A 30 3.20 -1.31 0.54
CA ILE A 30 2.92 -2.14 1.72
C ILE A 30 2.82 -1.26 2.97
N LEU A 31 3.72 -0.29 3.10
CA LEU A 31 3.71 0.58 4.27
C LEU A 31 2.51 1.53 4.29
N LEU A 32 2.05 1.98 3.11
CA LEU A 32 0.82 2.74 3.01
C LEU A 32 -0.37 1.91 3.49
N LEU A 33 -0.42 0.67 3.06
CA LEU A 33 -1.50 -0.23 3.48
C LEU A 33 -1.46 -0.48 4.97
N ARG A 34 -0.25 -0.61 5.54
CA ARG A 34 -0.12 -0.74 6.99
C ARG A 34 -0.77 0.44 7.70
N ASP A 35 -0.50 1.65 7.24
CA ASP A 35 -1.05 2.85 7.87
C ASP A 35 -2.58 2.84 7.82
N LEU A 36 -3.13 2.44 6.69
CA LEU A 36 -4.59 2.39 6.53
C LEU A 36 -5.23 1.30 7.39
N VAL A 37 -4.56 0.16 7.50
CA VAL A 37 -5.05 -0.94 8.32
C VAL A 37 -5.03 -0.56 9.80
N VAL A 38 -3.93 0.05 10.26
CA VAL A 38 -3.75 0.36 11.68
C VAL A 38 -4.54 1.60 12.08
N GLY A 39 -4.51 2.63 11.26
CA GLY A 39 -5.05 3.93 11.67
C GLY A 39 -6.36 4.32 11.02
N GLY A 40 -6.86 3.53 10.08
CA GLY A 40 -8.07 3.89 9.35
C GLY A 40 -7.81 4.98 8.32
N PRO A 41 -8.83 5.77 7.98
CA PRO A 41 -8.68 6.80 6.94
C PRO A 41 -7.53 7.76 7.23
N ARG A 42 -6.81 8.13 6.18
CA ARG A 42 -5.63 8.99 6.27
C ARG A 42 -5.66 10.08 5.22
N LYS A 43 -5.18 11.26 5.60
CA LYS A 43 -4.95 12.33 4.66
C LYS A 43 -3.56 12.18 4.05
N PHE A 44 -3.33 12.86 2.94
CA PHE A 44 -2.04 12.84 2.28
C PHE A 44 -0.91 13.19 3.26
N GLN A 45 -1.13 14.23 4.05
CA GLN A 45 -0.12 14.68 5.01
C GLN A 45 0.15 13.67 6.12
N ASP A 46 -0.85 12.86 6.47
CA ASP A 46 -0.65 11.84 7.48
C ASP A 46 0.36 10.79 7.00
N PHE A 47 0.27 10.44 5.72
CA PHE A 47 1.25 9.53 5.14
C PHE A 47 2.64 10.15 5.10
N GLU A 48 2.72 11.43 4.77
CA GLU A 48 4.01 12.10 4.73
C GLU A 48 4.70 12.09 6.10
N ARG A 49 3.92 12.26 7.14
CA ARG A 49 4.47 12.20 8.50
C ARG A 49 4.88 10.80 8.89
N SER A 50 4.05 9.82 8.56
CA SER A 50 4.31 8.43 8.92
C SER A 50 5.47 7.84 8.13
N LEU A 51 5.57 8.22 6.85
CA LEU A 51 6.57 7.68 5.94
C LEU A 51 7.56 8.78 5.58
N ALA A 52 8.34 9.21 6.56
CA ALA A 52 9.11 10.44 6.48
C ALA A 52 10.05 10.53 5.28
N MET A 53 10.48 9.39 4.73
CA MET A 53 11.45 9.39 3.63
C MET A 53 10.77 9.30 2.25
N ILE A 54 9.46 9.21 2.20
CA ILE A 54 8.80 9.10 0.91
C ILE A 54 8.69 10.49 0.25
N SER A 55 8.98 10.56 -1.04
CA SER A 55 8.78 11.81 -1.76
C SER A 55 7.31 12.00 -2.09
N PRO A 56 6.84 13.25 -2.20
CA PRO A 56 5.44 13.50 -2.56
C PRO A 56 5.05 12.86 -3.90
N ASN A 57 5.95 12.86 -4.87
CA ASN A 57 5.65 12.25 -6.16
C ASN A 57 5.48 10.74 -6.04
N THR A 58 6.33 10.09 -5.25
CA THR A 58 6.21 8.65 -5.04
C THR A 58 4.92 8.34 -4.29
N LEU A 59 4.63 9.09 -3.24
CA LEU A 59 3.41 8.90 -2.47
C LEU A 59 2.17 9.03 -3.37
N SER A 60 2.14 10.08 -4.16
CA SER A 60 1.02 10.32 -5.07
C SER A 60 0.86 9.16 -6.07
N ALA A 61 1.98 8.70 -6.63
CA ALA A 61 1.94 7.61 -7.60
C ALA A 61 1.45 6.31 -6.98
N ARG A 62 1.90 6.00 -5.77
CA ARG A 62 1.49 4.77 -5.09
C ARG A 62 0.03 4.80 -4.72
N LEU A 63 -0.46 5.94 -4.22
CA LEU A 63 -1.88 6.07 -3.90
C LEU A 63 -2.74 5.94 -5.14
N LYS A 64 -2.30 6.54 -6.24
CA LYS A 64 -3.05 6.43 -7.49
C LYS A 64 -3.14 4.98 -7.96
N ARG A 65 -2.03 4.26 -7.86
CA ARG A 65 -2.01 2.85 -8.25
C ARG A 65 -2.98 2.03 -7.41
N LEU A 66 -3.03 2.29 -6.10
CA LEU A 66 -3.95 1.59 -5.22
C LEU A 66 -5.40 1.94 -5.52
N GLU A 67 -5.67 3.19 -5.87
CA GLU A 67 -7.01 3.59 -6.31
C GLU A 67 -7.41 2.86 -7.57
N GLU A 68 -6.52 2.81 -8.55
CA GLU A 68 -6.79 2.14 -9.82
C GLU A 68 -7.04 0.66 -9.63
N ALA A 69 -6.39 0.05 -8.66
CA ALA A 69 -6.58 -1.37 -8.35
C ALA A 69 -7.82 -1.63 -7.51
N GLY A 70 -8.52 -0.58 -7.08
CA GLY A 70 -9.73 -0.74 -6.28
C GLY A 70 -9.48 -1.08 -4.83
N ILE A 71 -8.27 -0.86 -4.33
CA ILE A 71 -7.90 -1.20 -2.97
C ILE A 71 -8.15 -0.03 -2.02
N VAL A 72 -7.99 1.17 -2.53
CA VAL A 72 -8.14 2.40 -1.78
C VAL A 72 -9.12 3.28 -2.52
N GLU A 73 -9.92 4.03 -1.77
CA GLU A 73 -10.75 5.06 -2.37
C GLU A 73 -10.41 6.39 -1.72
N ARG A 74 -10.64 7.44 -2.48
CA ARG A 74 -10.41 8.80 -2.03
C ARG A 74 -11.77 9.42 -1.76
N ARG A 75 -11.97 9.92 -0.55
CA ARG A 75 -13.23 10.50 -0.15
C ARG A 75 -13.02 11.95 0.22
N PHE A 76 -13.74 12.85 -0.47
CA PHE A 76 -13.66 14.26 -0.19
C PHE A 76 -14.49 14.60 1.02
N TYR A 77 -13.91 15.37 1.94
CA TYR A 77 -14.64 15.84 3.12
C TYR A 77 -14.83 17.35 3.10
N GLU A 78 -14.21 18.03 2.13
CA GLU A 78 -14.45 19.44 1.86
C GLU A 78 -14.41 19.67 0.37
N GLN A 79 -15.22 20.62 -0.10
CA GLN A 79 -15.30 20.91 -1.53
C GLN A 79 -14.51 22.15 -1.92
N HIS A 80 -14.36 23.11 -1.00
CA HIS A 80 -13.74 24.39 -1.32
C HIS A 80 -12.83 24.82 -0.19
N PRO A 81 -11.51 24.59 -0.28
CA PRO A 81 -10.82 23.88 -1.33
C PRO A 81 -11.05 22.36 -1.20
N PRO A 82 -10.90 21.62 -2.29
CA PRO A 82 -11.10 20.17 -2.21
C PRO A 82 -10.10 19.55 -1.26
N ARG A 83 -10.59 18.77 -0.31
CA ARG A 83 -9.76 18.03 0.63
C ARG A 83 -10.28 16.61 0.72
N ALA A 84 -9.36 15.67 0.74
CA ALA A 84 -9.71 14.27 0.69
C ALA A 84 -8.92 13.46 1.69
N GLU A 85 -9.50 12.35 2.08
CA GLU A 85 -8.80 11.33 2.85
C GLU A 85 -8.88 10.04 2.06
N TYR A 86 -7.96 9.14 2.37
CA TYR A 86 -7.87 7.84 1.72
C TYR A 86 -8.29 6.77 2.70
N LEU A 87 -9.01 5.78 2.23
CA LEU A 87 -9.47 4.69 3.07
C LEU A 87 -9.53 3.41 2.26
N LEU A 88 -9.49 2.28 2.96
CA LEU A 88 -9.54 0.98 2.31
C LEU A 88 -10.96 0.73 1.81
N THR A 89 -11.05 0.19 0.60
CA THR A 89 -12.30 -0.35 0.09
C THR A 89 -12.55 -1.70 0.73
N LYS A 90 -13.70 -2.32 0.44
CA LYS A 90 -13.95 -3.67 0.90
C LYS A 90 -12.86 -4.63 0.40
N LYS A 91 -12.47 -4.48 -0.87
CA LYS A 91 -11.40 -5.29 -1.45
C LYS A 91 -10.08 -5.05 -0.70
N GLY A 92 -9.81 -3.79 -0.35
CA GLY A 92 -8.62 -3.46 0.42
C GLY A 92 -8.63 -4.04 1.81
N GLU A 93 -9.80 -4.07 2.45
CA GLU A 93 -9.92 -4.64 3.79
C GLU A 93 -9.53 -6.12 3.81
N GLU A 94 -9.69 -6.81 2.69
CA GLU A 94 -9.33 -8.21 2.62
C GLU A 94 -7.82 -8.43 2.62
N LEU A 95 -7.04 -7.37 2.54
CA LEU A 95 -5.59 -7.48 2.69
C LEU A 95 -5.14 -7.46 4.15
N ARG A 96 -6.05 -7.23 5.10
CA ARG A 96 -5.67 -7.24 6.52
C ARG A 96 -4.95 -8.51 6.93
N PRO A 97 -5.45 -9.71 6.58
CA PRO A 97 -4.72 -10.93 6.95
C PRO A 97 -3.33 -11.01 6.34
N VAL A 98 -3.16 -10.46 5.13
CA VAL A 98 -1.84 -10.45 4.48
C VAL A 98 -0.88 -9.58 5.28
N LEU A 99 -1.32 -8.38 5.63
CA LEU A 99 -0.50 -7.46 6.44
C LEU A 99 -0.20 -8.07 7.80
N ARG A 100 -1.19 -8.72 8.40
CA ARG A 100 -1.00 -9.38 9.70
C ARG A 100 0.05 -10.46 9.61
N ALA A 101 0.01 -11.27 8.54
CA ALA A 101 0.99 -12.33 8.36
C ALA A 101 2.40 -11.76 8.19
N LEU A 102 2.52 -10.67 7.45
CA LEU A 102 3.81 -10.00 7.31
C LEU A 102 4.31 -9.49 8.66
N TYR A 103 3.42 -8.89 9.44
CA TYR A 103 3.78 -8.40 10.76
C TYR A 103 4.27 -9.55 11.65
N ASP A 104 3.50 -10.62 11.69
CA ASP A 104 3.84 -11.76 12.57
C ASP A 104 5.17 -12.39 12.18
N TRP A 105 5.40 -12.56 10.89
CA TRP A 105 6.67 -13.14 10.43
C TRP A 105 7.83 -12.24 10.83
N GLY A 106 7.67 -10.93 10.59
CA GLY A 106 8.73 -9.99 10.93
C GLY A 106 9.01 -9.96 12.43
N GLN A 107 7.93 -10.03 13.23
CA GLN A 107 8.07 -9.99 14.68
C GLN A 107 8.82 -11.21 15.18
N HIS A 108 8.59 -12.38 14.59
CA HIS A 108 9.21 -13.62 15.05
C HIS A 108 10.63 -13.81 14.54
N HIS A 109 10.92 -13.32 13.34
CA HIS A 109 12.15 -13.68 12.66
C HIS A 109 13.12 -12.53 12.45
N THR A 110 12.76 -11.32 12.85
CA THR A 110 13.64 -10.17 12.74
C THR A 110 13.67 -9.44 14.08
N ARG A 111 14.66 -8.56 14.21
CA ARG A 111 14.81 -7.81 15.44
C ARG A 111 15.06 -6.35 15.09
N TYR A 112 14.33 -5.46 15.74
CA TYR A 112 14.59 -4.05 15.56
C TYR A 112 15.98 -3.71 16.09
N ARG A 113 16.74 -3.01 15.28
CA ARG A 113 18.10 -2.59 15.64
C ARG A 113 18.16 -1.07 15.64
N GLY A 114 17.29 -0.49 16.42
CA GLY A 114 17.29 0.96 16.54
C GLY A 114 18.55 1.46 17.19
N SER A 115 18.81 2.71 17.00
CA SER A 115 19.94 3.33 17.66
C SER A 115 19.66 3.40 19.13
N ASN A 116 19.49 3.31 19.79
CA ASN A 116 19.12 3.42 21.04
C ASN A 116 19.90 3.71 21.93
N LYS A 117 19.71 3.94 21.71
CA LYS A 117 20.00 4.26 22.31
C LYS A 117 20.19 4.11 22.88
#